data_d3f920924a9e0b4b478bc9f701b280e8
#
_entry.id   d3f920924a9e0b4b478bc9f701b280e8
#
_cell.length_a   1.000
_cell.length_b   1.000
_cell.length_c   1.000
_cell.angle_alpha   90.00
_cell.angle_beta   90.00
_cell.angle_gamma   90.00
#
_symmetry.space_group_name_H-M   'P 1'
#
loop_
_entity.id
_entity.type
_entity.pdbx_description
1 polymer ?
#
loop_
_entity_poly.entity_id
_entity_poly.type
_entity_poly.pdbx_seq_one_letter_code
_entity_poly.pdbx_strand_id
1 'polypeptide(L)'
;MLHSVFSLEFHLALNTSVEASQSVKVAKWSGSLYFANAAYFETKLLELIAKNNDELQYVIVDVASIVLVDASGEQVLSNLVESCSSSGVEILFARTERLEAELFRSGFKKRYGENRFFDLRADALKYVWQELENIEKEQDEEQAKDIEDASDSA
;
A
#
# COMPACT_ATOMS: atom_id res chain seq x y z
N MET A 1 -8.19 28.19 -19.01
CA MET A 1 -7.09 27.94 -18.06
C MET A 1 -7.62 27.12 -16.90
N LEU A 2 -7.56 25.82 -17.00
CA LEU A 2 -7.97 24.91 -15.94
C LEU A 2 -6.71 24.34 -15.30
N HIS A 3 -6.14 25.09 -14.34
CA HIS A 3 -5.23 24.50 -13.37
C HIS A 3 -6.07 23.70 -12.38
N SER A 4 -6.45 22.48 -12.74
CA SER A 4 -6.87 21.50 -11.77
C SER A 4 -5.65 21.12 -10.97
N VAL A 5 -5.50 21.70 -9.79
CA VAL A 5 -4.45 21.39 -8.84
C VAL A 5 -4.73 20.00 -8.30
N PHE A 6 -4.19 18.98 -8.94
CA PHE A 6 -4.17 17.63 -8.39
C PHE A 6 -3.13 17.62 -7.28
N SER A 7 -3.58 17.74 -6.06
CA SER A 7 -2.72 17.67 -4.88
C SER A 7 -2.63 16.20 -4.45
N LEU A 8 -1.45 15.62 -4.55
CA LEU A 8 -1.13 14.38 -3.87
C LEU A 8 -0.69 14.77 -2.44
N GLU A 9 -1.62 14.70 -1.50
CA GLU A 9 -1.32 14.94 -0.09
C GLU A 9 -0.80 13.64 0.54
N PHE A 10 0.50 13.59 0.78
CA PHE A 10 1.12 12.55 1.59
C PHE A 10 0.95 12.91 3.06
N HIS A 11 0.03 12.23 3.72
CA HIS A 11 -0.03 12.30 5.17
C HIS A 11 0.82 11.14 5.72
N LEU A 12 1.93 11.48 6.37
CA LEU A 12 2.52 10.56 7.32
C LEU A 12 1.44 10.26 8.35
N ALA A 13 1.14 8.99 8.57
CA ALA A 13 0.30 8.59 9.69
C ALA A 13 1.11 8.80 10.98
N LEU A 14 1.17 10.07 11.41
CA LEU A 14 1.63 10.43 12.74
C LEU A 14 0.53 10.01 13.71
N ASN A 15 0.54 8.76 14.12
CA ASN A 15 -0.16 8.39 15.33
C ASN A 15 0.80 8.69 16.48
N THR A 16 0.42 9.61 17.34
CA THR A 16 1.24 10.23 18.39
C THR A 16 1.63 9.31 19.55
N SER A 17 1.55 7.99 19.39
CA SER A 17 1.90 7.02 20.43
C SER A 17 2.64 5.76 19.96
N VAL A 18 2.94 5.66 18.66
CA VAL A 18 3.84 4.62 18.14
C VAL A 18 4.80 5.32 17.23
N GLU A 19 6.10 5.12 17.41
CA GLU A 19 7.12 5.51 16.45
C GLU A 19 6.60 5.14 15.07
N ALA A 20 6.42 6.16 14.21
CA ALA A 20 5.95 5.93 12.87
C ALA A 20 6.95 4.96 12.23
N SER A 21 6.57 3.71 12.13
CA SER A 21 7.43 2.68 11.57
C SER A 21 7.79 3.15 10.18
N GLN A 22 9.08 3.16 9.86
CA GLN A 22 9.56 3.50 8.53
C GLN A 22 8.99 2.52 7.49
N SER A 23 8.48 1.40 7.98
CA SER A 23 7.91 0.31 7.18
C SER A 23 6.52 0.59 6.58
N VAL A 24 5.82 1.65 7.00
CA VAL A 24 4.45 1.95 6.53
C VAL A 24 4.30 3.41 6.11
N LYS A 25 3.70 3.65 4.95
CA LYS A 25 3.29 4.99 4.50
C LYS A 25 1.81 5.00 4.10
N VAL A 26 1.14 6.12 4.36
CA VAL A 26 -0.23 6.36 3.89
C VAL A 26 -0.19 7.43 2.81
N ALA A 27 -0.64 7.08 1.62
CA ALA A 27 -0.78 7.99 0.48
C ALA A 27 -2.26 8.27 0.25
N LYS A 28 -2.64 9.54 0.19
CA LYS A 28 -3.99 9.97 -0.13
C LYS A 28 -4.02 10.58 -1.51
N TRP A 29 -4.90 10.08 -2.36
CA TRP A 29 -5.17 10.68 -3.66
C TRP A 29 -6.47 11.47 -3.63
N SER A 30 -6.46 12.69 -4.14
CA SER A 30 -7.63 13.55 -4.26
C SER A 30 -8.02 13.74 -5.71
N GLY A 31 -9.22 13.28 -6.07
CA GLY A 31 -9.77 13.34 -7.42
C GLY A 31 -9.94 11.96 -8.07
N SER A 32 -10.65 11.93 -9.20
CA SER A 32 -10.82 10.69 -9.98
C SER A 32 -9.50 10.25 -10.61
N LEU A 33 -9.37 8.96 -10.83
CA LEU A 33 -8.20 8.36 -11.49
C LEU A 33 -8.59 7.97 -12.92
N TYR A 34 -8.06 8.69 -13.90
CA TYR A 34 -8.41 8.53 -15.31
C TYR A 34 -7.21 8.84 -16.22
N PHE A 35 -7.37 8.63 -17.53
CA PHE A 35 -6.28 8.72 -18.51
C PHE A 35 -5.41 9.98 -18.38
N ALA A 36 -6.00 11.14 -18.02
CA ALA A 36 -5.28 12.40 -17.97
C ALA A 36 -4.33 12.53 -16.76
N ASN A 37 -4.55 11.78 -15.68
CA ASN A 37 -3.76 11.89 -14.44
C ASN A 37 -3.19 10.56 -13.92
N ALA A 38 -3.53 9.45 -14.53
CA ALA A 38 -3.09 8.13 -14.11
C ALA A 38 -1.56 8.01 -14.07
N ALA A 39 -0.87 8.48 -15.11
CA ALA A 39 0.60 8.47 -15.16
C ALA A 39 1.24 9.37 -14.09
N TYR A 40 0.61 10.49 -13.76
CA TYR A 40 1.09 11.36 -12.68
C TYR A 40 0.94 10.69 -11.31
N PHE A 41 -0.20 10.02 -11.07
CA PHE A 41 -0.42 9.25 -9.85
C PHE A 41 0.64 8.15 -9.69
N GLU A 42 0.89 7.37 -10.75
CA GLU A 42 1.91 6.32 -10.78
C GLU A 42 3.28 6.88 -10.42
N THR A 43 3.71 7.93 -11.11
CA THR A 43 5.00 8.59 -10.88
C THR A 43 5.14 9.03 -9.42
N LYS A 44 4.12 9.68 -8.86
CA LYS A 44 4.18 10.18 -7.49
C LYS A 44 4.23 9.07 -6.45
N LEU A 45 3.52 7.98 -6.66
CA LEU A 45 3.57 6.85 -5.74
C LEU A 45 4.92 6.12 -5.81
N LEU A 46 5.47 5.93 -7.01
CA LEU A 46 6.80 5.34 -7.18
C LEU A 46 7.90 6.23 -6.59
N GLU A 47 7.80 7.56 -6.72
CA GLU A 47 8.72 8.50 -6.06
C GLU A 47 8.66 8.38 -4.52
N LEU A 48 7.46 8.22 -3.96
CA LEU A 48 7.29 8.00 -2.52
C LEU A 48 8.01 6.72 -2.07
N ILE A 49 7.80 5.64 -2.81
CA ILE A 49 8.40 4.34 -2.50
C ILE A 49 9.91 4.42 -2.62
N ALA A 50 10.43 4.97 -3.71
CA ALA A 50 11.87 5.11 -3.94
C ALA A 50 12.60 5.93 -2.85
N LYS A 51 11.95 6.96 -2.31
CA LYS A 51 12.52 7.78 -1.22
C LYS A 51 12.60 7.05 0.12
N ASN A 52 11.87 5.96 0.30
CA ASN A 52 11.75 5.23 1.56
C ASN A 52 12.13 3.75 1.40
N ASN A 53 12.87 3.39 0.37
CA ASN A 53 13.00 2.02 -0.15
C ASN A 53 13.63 1.00 0.80
N ASP A 54 14.52 1.43 1.71
CA ASP A 54 15.30 0.47 2.51
C ASP A 54 14.50 -0.15 3.66
N GLU A 55 13.41 0.49 4.10
CA GLU A 55 12.63 0.04 5.25
C GLU A 55 11.12 -0.06 4.96
N LEU A 56 10.66 0.49 3.83
CA LEU A 56 9.24 0.52 3.47
C LEU A 56 8.76 -0.86 3.01
N GLN A 57 7.78 -1.41 3.72
CA GLN A 57 7.16 -2.69 3.39
C GLN A 57 5.71 -2.54 2.93
N TYR A 58 5.01 -1.51 3.40
CA TYR A 58 3.59 -1.30 3.11
C TYR A 58 3.29 0.14 2.70
N VAL A 59 2.44 0.28 1.68
CA VAL A 59 1.83 1.57 1.32
C VAL A 59 0.31 1.42 1.35
N ILE A 60 -0.35 2.21 2.19
CA ILE A 60 -1.80 2.28 2.26
C ILE A 60 -2.26 3.44 1.38
N VAL A 61 -2.93 3.14 0.26
CA VAL A 61 -3.52 4.13 -0.62
C VAL A 61 -4.94 4.44 -0.17
N ASP A 62 -5.15 5.66 0.33
CA ASP A 62 -6.47 6.14 0.73
C ASP A 62 -7.23 6.66 -0.50
N VAL A 63 -8.28 5.94 -0.88
CA VAL A 63 -9.05 6.19 -2.11
C VAL A 63 -10.40 6.88 -1.87
N ALA A 64 -10.66 7.39 -0.66
CA ALA A 64 -11.95 7.97 -0.30
C ALA A 64 -12.40 9.13 -1.21
N SER A 65 -11.46 9.88 -1.77
CA SER A 65 -11.73 11.00 -2.67
C SER A 65 -11.79 10.60 -4.14
N ILE A 66 -11.54 9.34 -4.47
CA ILE A 66 -11.67 8.83 -5.83
C ILE A 66 -13.13 8.46 -6.07
N VAL A 67 -13.75 9.07 -7.05
CA VAL A 67 -15.16 8.84 -7.41
C VAL A 67 -15.31 8.07 -8.72
N LEU A 68 -14.25 7.98 -9.51
CA LEU A 68 -14.21 7.30 -10.80
C LEU A 68 -12.81 6.76 -11.05
N VAL A 69 -12.73 5.54 -11.54
CA VAL A 69 -11.52 4.93 -12.11
C VAL A 69 -11.87 4.43 -13.49
N ASP A 70 -11.25 4.97 -14.54
CA ASP A 70 -11.39 4.46 -15.90
C ASP A 70 -10.39 3.31 -16.19
N ALA A 71 -10.44 2.77 -17.39
CA ALA A 71 -9.55 1.68 -17.80
C ALA A 71 -8.05 2.05 -17.68
N SER A 72 -7.69 3.31 -17.92
CA SER A 72 -6.30 3.78 -17.77
C SER A 72 -5.90 3.84 -16.30
N GLY A 73 -6.80 4.32 -15.45
CA GLY A 73 -6.60 4.32 -13.99
C GLY A 73 -6.46 2.90 -13.43
N GLU A 74 -7.29 1.98 -13.86
CA GLU A 74 -7.20 0.57 -13.46
C GLU A 74 -5.88 -0.08 -13.90
N GLN A 75 -5.44 0.19 -15.14
CA GLN A 75 -4.18 -0.33 -15.64
C GLN A 75 -3.00 0.17 -14.80
N VAL A 76 -3.02 1.45 -14.45
CA VAL A 76 -1.98 2.04 -13.56
C VAL A 76 -2.00 1.40 -12.19
N LEU A 77 -3.17 1.19 -11.58
CA LEU A 77 -3.27 0.47 -10.30
C LEU A 77 -2.69 -0.94 -10.39
N SER A 78 -2.97 -1.66 -11.48
CA SER A 78 -2.42 -3.01 -11.70
C SER A 78 -0.91 -3.00 -11.84
N ASN A 79 -0.37 -2.10 -12.64
CA ASN A 79 1.08 -1.95 -12.83
C ASN A 79 1.80 -1.60 -11.53
N LEU A 80 1.23 -0.70 -10.74
CA LEU A 80 1.78 -0.31 -9.44
C LEU A 80 1.85 -1.48 -8.48
N VAL A 81 0.76 -2.23 -8.37
CA VAL A 81 0.70 -3.41 -7.51
C VAL A 81 1.78 -4.43 -7.88
N GLU A 82 1.95 -4.73 -9.17
CA GLU A 82 2.94 -5.68 -9.65
C GLU A 82 4.38 -5.18 -9.42
N SER A 83 4.63 -3.91 -9.75
CA SER A 83 5.96 -3.30 -9.59
C SER A 83 6.38 -3.21 -8.13
N CYS A 84 5.47 -2.83 -7.25
CA CYS A 84 5.75 -2.69 -5.82
C CYS A 84 5.96 -4.06 -5.17
N SER A 85 5.12 -5.03 -5.50
CA SER A 85 5.28 -6.41 -5.02
C SER A 85 6.64 -7.00 -5.41
N SER A 86 7.10 -6.73 -6.63
CA SER A 86 8.42 -7.16 -7.11
C SER A 86 9.57 -6.50 -6.34
N SER A 87 9.31 -5.37 -5.71
CA SER A 87 10.29 -4.63 -4.88
C SER A 87 10.13 -4.90 -3.39
N GLY A 88 9.28 -5.84 -2.99
CA GLY A 88 9.02 -6.17 -1.58
C GLY A 88 8.10 -5.19 -0.86
N VAL A 89 7.43 -4.31 -1.60
CA VAL A 89 6.47 -3.34 -1.04
C VAL A 89 5.05 -3.76 -1.39
N GLU A 90 4.21 -3.95 -0.38
CA GLU A 90 2.81 -4.29 -0.57
C GLU A 90 1.92 -3.04 -0.55
N ILE A 91 1.01 -2.95 -1.53
CA ILE A 91 0.01 -1.87 -1.58
C ILE A 91 -1.31 -2.37 -1.00
N LEU A 92 -1.88 -1.60 -0.10
CA LEU A 92 -3.22 -1.80 0.45
C LEU A 92 -4.12 -0.62 0.08
N PHE A 93 -5.41 -0.86 -0.07
CA PHE A 93 -6.38 0.18 -0.39
C PHE A 93 -7.32 0.39 0.78
N ALA A 94 -7.48 1.63 1.22
CA ALA A 94 -8.35 1.99 2.32
C ALA A 94 -9.48 2.94 1.88
N ARG A 95 -10.61 2.86 2.54
CA ARG A 95 -11.83 3.63 2.28
C ARG A 95 -12.38 3.38 0.87
N THR A 96 -12.51 2.10 0.52
CA THR A 96 -12.81 1.63 -0.84
C THR A 96 -14.30 1.61 -1.17
N GLU A 97 -15.19 1.89 -0.23
CA GLU A 97 -16.66 1.78 -0.36
C GLU A 97 -17.21 2.39 -1.66
N ARG A 98 -16.72 3.57 -2.05
CA ARG A 98 -17.19 4.25 -3.26
C ARG A 98 -16.77 3.59 -4.56
N LEU A 99 -15.64 2.89 -4.54
CA LEU A 99 -15.05 2.23 -5.71
C LEU A 99 -15.34 0.74 -5.75
N GLU A 100 -15.98 0.20 -4.73
CA GLU A 100 -16.16 -1.25 -4.60
C GLU A 100 -16.84 -1.86 -5.82
N ALA A 101 -17.92 -1.24 -6.31
CA ALA A 101 -18.64 -1.73 -7.48
C ALA A 101 -17.80 -1.69 -8.76
N GLU A 102 -16.93 -0.71 -8.93
CA GLU A 102 -16.04 -0.58 -10.11
C GLU A 102 -14.88 -1.58 -10.03
N LEU A 103 -14.22 -1.65 -8.89
CA LEU A 103 -13.12 -2.58 -8.64
C LEU A 103 -13.57 -4.04 -8.71
N PHE A 104 -14.80 -4.32 -8.31
CA PHE A 104 -15.40 -5.65 -8.43
C PHE A 104 -15.72 -5.98 -9.90
N ARG A 105 -16.40 -5.09 -10.63
CA ARG A 105 -16.79 -5.29 -12.05
C ARG A 105 -15.57 -5.49 -12.96
N SER A 106 -14.52 -4.74 -12.74
CA SER A 106 -13.27 -4.86 -13.50
C SER A 106 -12.49 -6.14 -13.18
N GLY A 107 -12.83 -6.81 -12.07
CA GLY A 107 -12.11 -7.95 -11.55
C GLY A 107 -10.79 -7.61 -10.87
N PHE A 108 -10.47 -6.33 -10.68
CA PHE A 108 -9.24 -5.87 -10.05
C PHE A 108 -9.12 -6.39 -8.62
N LYS A 109 -10.17 -6.21 -7.81
CA LYS A 109 -10.21 -6.68 -6.41
C LYS A 109 -9.94 -8.18 -6.31
N LYS A 110 -10.54 -8.98 -7.20
CA LYS A 110 -10.34 -10.43 -7.23
C LYS A 110 -8.93 -10.84 -7.66
N ARG A 111 -8.35 -10.13 -8.65
CA ARG A 111 -6.98 -10.42 -9.13
C ARG A 111 -5.94 -10.09 -8.09
N TYR A 112 -6.11 -8.99 -7.36
CA TYR A 112 -5.14 -8.52 -6.41
C TYR A 112 -5.27 -9.15 -5.02
N GLY A 113 -6.44 -9.61 -4.65
CA GLY A 113 -6.75 -10.22 -3.35
C GLY A 113 -7.67 -9.35 -2.50
N GLU A 114 -8.80 -9.91 -2.09
CA GLU A 114 -9.86 -9.17 -1.37
C GLU A 114 -9.41 -8.68 0.00
N ASN A 115 -8.45 -9.37 0.62
CA ASN A 115 -7.86 -9.02 1.92
C ASN A 115 -6.98 -7.76 1.91
N ARG A 116 -6.80 -7.13 0.76
CA ARG A 116 -6.02 -5.89 0.58
C ARG A 116 -6.87 -4.63 0.47
N PHE A 117 -8.19 -4.78 0.64
CA PHE A 117 -9.17 -3.70 0.53
C PHE A 117 -9.91 -3.52 1.84
N PHE A 118 -9.90 -2.32 2.37
CA PHE A 118 -10.43 -1.99 3.69
C PHE A 118 -11.41 -0.82 3.62
N ASP A 119 -12.51 -0.91 4.35
CA ASP A 119 -13.48 0.18 4.47
C ASP A 119 -12.97 1.31 5.36
N LEU A 120 -12.16 0.97 6.35
CA LEU A 120 -11.55 1.94 7.25
C LEU A 120 -10.03 1.93 7.15
N ARG A 121 -9.42 3.11 7.18
CA ARG A 121 -7.96 3.23 7.24
C ARG A 121 -7.37 2.60 8.50
N ALA A 122 -8.11 2.67 9.62
CA ALA A 122 -7.69 2.04 10.86
C ALA A 122 -7.57 0.52 10.75
N ASP A 123 -8.44 -0.13 9.97
CA ASP A 123 -8.40 -1.57 9.75
C ASP A 123 -7.21 -1.97 8.87
N ALA A 124 -6.90 -1.17 7.84
CA ALA A 124 -5.70 -1.36 7.04
C ALA A 124 -4.42 -1.24 7.88
N LEU A 125 -4.34 -0.22 8.75
CA LEU A 125 -3.20 -0.06 9.66
C LEU A 125 -3.10 -1.22 10.65
N LYS A 126 -4.21 -1.65 11.23
CA LYS A 126 -4.24 -2.80 12.14
C LYS A 126 -3.75 -4.08 11.44
N TYR A 127 -4.19 -4.32 10.22
CA TYR A 127 -3.71 -5.44 9.41
C TYR A 127 -2.18 -5.39 9.25
N VAL A 128 -1.65 -4.24 8.84
CA VAL A 128 -0.20 -4.08 8.65
C VAL A 128 0.58 -4.34 9.94
N TRP A 129 0.12 -3.82 11.08
CA TRP A 129 0.81 -4.06 12.36
C TRP A 129 0.82 -5.54 12.73
N GLN A 130 -0.27 -6.25 12.48
CA GLN A 130 -0.33 -7.69 12.72
C GLN A 130 0.63 -8.47 11.81
N GLU A 131 0.72 -8.10 10.54
CA GLU A 131 1.65 -8.74 9.60
C GLU A 131 3.12 -8.48 9.99
N LEU A 132 3.46 -7.24 10.37
CA LEU A 132 4.81 -6.89 10.81
C LEU A 132 5.21 -7.65 12.09
N GLU A 133 4.31 -7.77 13.05
CA GLU A 133 4.55 -8.58 14.25
C GLU A 133 4.75 -10.07 13.94
N ASN A 134 4.04 -10.61 12.95
CA ASN A 134 4.20 -11.99 12.53
C ASN A 134 5.57 -12.22 11.88
N ILE A 135 6.00 -11.29 11.02
CA ILE A 135 7.31 -11.34 10.35
C ILE A 135 8.44 -11.30 11.39
N GLU A 136 8.35 -10.43 12.38
CA GLU A 136 9.34 -10.35 13.47
C GLU A 136 9.43 -11.67 14.25
N LYS A 137 8.29 -12.27 14.60
CA LYS A 137 8.27 -13.56 15.32
C LYS A 137 8.87 -14.69 14.51
N GLU A 138 8.56 -14.77 13.21
CA GLU A 138 9.12 -15.79 12.33
C GLU A 138 10.65 -15.66 12.19
N GLN A 139 11.16 -14.43 12.11
CA GLN A 139 12.60 -14.17 12.06
C GLN A 139 13.31 -14.55 13.36
N ASP A 140 12.71 -14.25 14.50
CA ASP A 140 13.25 -14.63 15.81
C ASP A 140 13.28 -16.15 16.01
N GLU A 141 12.25 -16.85 15.56
CA GLU A 141 12.20 -18.32 15.61
C GLU A 141 13.22 -18.99 14.67
N GLU A 142 13.45 -18.42 13.48
CA GLU A 142 14.45 -18.92 12.52
C GLU A 142 15.86 -18.71 13.08
N GLN A 143 16.16 -17.53 13.62
CA GLN A 143 17.44 -17.27 14.27
C GLN A 143 17.71 -18.18 15.47
N ALA A 144 16.69 -18.48 16.29
CA ALA A 144 16.82 -19.38 17.41
C ALA A 144 17.17 -20.81 16.98
N LYS A 145 16.56 -21.30 15.89
CA LYS A 145 16.88 -22.63 15.30
C LYS A 145 18.29 -22.71 14.75
N ASP A 146 18.73 -21.67 14.05
CA ASP A 146 20.10 -21.63 13.49
C ASP A 146 21.17 -21.67 14.60
N ILE A 147 20.90 -21.05 15.75
CA ILE A 147 21.80 -21.09 16.91
C ILE A 147 21.84 -22.49 17.54
N GLU A 148 20.69 -23.16 17.65
CA GLU A 148 20.58 -24.51 18.22
C GLU A 148 21.29 -25.53 17.34
N ASP A 149 21.07 -25.48 16.00
CA ASP A 149 21.74 -26.36 15.04
C ASP A 149 23.27 -26.14 14.97
N ALA A 150 23.73 -24.90 15.14
CA ALA A 150 25.14 -24.58 15.21
C ALA A 150 25.82 -25.10 16.50
N SER A 151 25.07 -25.18 17.60
CA SER A 151 25.58 -25.70 18.88
C SER A 151 25.68 -27.23 18.92
N ASP A 152 24.78 -27.92 18.20
CA ASP A 152 24.79 -29.40 18.11
C ASP A 152 25.85 -29.94 17.11
N SER A 153 26.41 -29.08 16.27
CA SER A 153 27.44 -29.43 15.26
C SER A 153 28.87 -29.23 15.77
N ALA A 154 29.02 -28.74 16.98
CA ALA A 154 30.34 -28.53 17.63
C ALA A 154 30.63 -29.62 18.68
#